data_5858ee6ebc436a5b25c55a755d21dc27
#
_entry.id   5858ee6ebc436a5b25c55a755d21dc27
#
_cell.length_a   1.000
_cell.length_b   1.000
_cell.length_c   1.000
_cell.angle_alpha   90.00
_cell.angle_beta   90.00
_cell.angle_gamma   90.00
#
_symmetry.space_group_name_H-M   'P 1'
#
loop_
_entity.id
_entity.type
_entity.pdbx_description
1 polymer ?
#
loop_
_entity_poly.entity_id
_entity_poly.type
_entity_poly.pdbx_seq_one_letter_code
_entity_poly.pdbx_strand_id
1 'polypeptide(L)'
;MSNDDHPGTNTPPQAEQWVPPSGTPPIPQPASARPHARRRGRPVLLAALLCVIVVLAAFFGIRQLTQTLGGQDPHHSFTSTPTVGYSGAATNTGSISPAWASGVETAWKIPFPSSQYGPRAITTVEDTTLYTIFEDPNPTARQVTAAAFDISSKQPRELWRTTGPRPESFGRPSFVSDGDQFIVGSIVIDKATGAQSLAPWEGSEALAAIDGIVVACDTKQACSGWTQESSSWVRRWETTTARQRSGLSTSAMLTYPNTPVIGAGEHQSVVLRVDSPTHLAQLIDPRTGRVTDAASASPFRDRDNNVVSFAIASDGLVAFNDDVFVSYDADGFITGTHSYEKSLRTPTRDGRVPSTSELSDFLLGGLPAWSNAVVTAQAGAVALTVTPSDGSPAFDLDPANNDQYHSSNFWPEEVRASADMSVVYVESVEANTTGNRFFFDTASGQGHGSAEFHDAKDLSWAFDDLAIGVTIDGIVAFTPKAS
;
A
#
# COMPACT_ATOMS: atom_id res chain seq x y z
N MET A 1 73.20 20.83 -7.42
CA MET A 1 72.73 22.20 -7.33
C MET A 1 71.31 22.12 -6.89
N SER A 2 71.12 22.05 -5.62
CA SER A 2 71.03 23.14 -4.64
C SER A 2 69.67 23.82 -4.69
N ASN A 3 68.95 23.54 -3.64
CA ASN A 3 68.24 24.39 -2.71
C ASN A 3 66.75 24.59 -3.06
N ASP A 4 65.78 24.68 -2.13
CA ASP A 4 65.80 24.75 -0.66
C ASP A 4 64.44 24.36 -0.07
N ASP A 5 64.48 23.84 1.12
CA ASP A 5 63.40 23.62 2.08
C ASP A 5 62.58 24.88 2.40
N HIS A 6 61.27 24.70 2.61
CA HIS A 6 60.57 25.42 3.65
C HIS A 6 59.31 24.66 4.13
N PRO A 7 59.22 24.29 5.41
CA PRO A 7 58.01 23.74 6.01
C PRO A 7 57.09 24.87 6.47
N GLY A 8 55.96 25.01 5.81
CA GLY A 8 54.86 25.88 6.25
C GLY A 8 54.02 25.16 7.32
N THR A 9 54.17 25.58 8.57
CA THR A 9 53.30 25.22 9.70
C THR A 9 51.93 25.85 9.50
N ASN A 10 50.93 25.08 9.13
CA ASN A 10 49.54 25.51 9.19
C ASN A 10 48.98 25.27 10.60
N THR A 11 48.84 26.32 11.34
CA THR A 11 48.06 26.36 12.60
C THR A 11 46.58 26.29 12.27
N PRO A 12 45.79 25.41 12.89
CA PRO A 12 44.35 25.39 12.68
C PRO A 12 43.69 26.65 13.31
N PRO A 13 42.64 27.20 12.71
CA PRO A 13 41.92 28.34 13.27
C PRO A 13 41.20 27.93 14.57
N GLN A 14 41.36 28.78 15.58
CA GLN A 14 40.66 28.66 16.85
C GLN A 14 39.14 28.75 16.63
N ALA A 15 38.43 27.80 17.20
CA ALA A 15 36.96 27.85 17.28
C ALA A 15 36.52 29.07 18.09
N GLU A 16 35.79 29.99 17.45
CA GLU A 16 35.10 31.07 18.14
C GLU A 16 34.05 30.48 19.08
N GLN A 17 34.24 30.76 20.40
CA GLN A 17 33.23 30.47 21.42
C GLN A 17 32.03 31.38 21.18
N TRP A 18 30.93 30.78 20.81
CA TRP A 18 29.62 31.43 20.74
C TRP A 18 29.12 31.74 22.14
N VAL A 19 28.97 33.02 22.47
CA VAL A 19 28.38 33.52 23.73
C VAL A 19 26.92 33.89 23.44
N PRO A 20 25.94 33.27 24.09
CA PRO A 20 24.53 33.65 23.87
C PRO A 20 24.25 35.02 24.48
N PRO A 21 23.45 35.88 23.85
CA PRO A 21 23.07 37.16 24.39
C PRO A 21 22.12 36.99 25.59
N SER A 22 22.56 37.45 26.76
CA SER A 22 21.73 37.61 27.95
C SER A 22 20.87 38.87 27.80
N GLY A 23 19.58 38.67 27.59
CA GLY A 23 18.62 39.75 27.52
C GLY A 23 17.20 39.25 27.45
N THR A 24 16.64 38.83 28.57
CA THR A 24 15.22 38.59 28.74
C THR A 24 14.49 39.90 28.86
N PRO A 25 13.55 40.27 27.97
CA PRO A 25 12.72 41.45 28.15
C PRO A 25 11.70 41.23 29.28
N PRO A 26 11.37 42.25 30.07
CA PRO A 26 10.45 42.14 31.19
C PRO A 26 9.01 41.92 30.69
N ILE A 27 8.35 40.95 31.30
CA ILE A 27 6.94 40.63 31.10
C ILE A 27 6.10 41.80 31.67
N PRO A 28 5.16 42.39 30.90
CA PRO A 28 4.26 43.41 31.46
C PRO A 28 3.26 42.73 32.40
N GLN A 29 3.18 43.25 33.62
CA GLN A 29 2.15 42.88 34.59
C GLN A 29 0.77 43.39 34.12
N PRO A 30 -0.29 42.58 34.20
CA PRO A 30 -1.63 43.07 33.93
C PRO A 30 -2.12 43.99 35.04
N ALA A 31 -2.59 45.16 34.66
CA ALA A 31 -3.21 46.12 35.51
C ALA A 31 -4.48 45.56 36.18
N SER A 32 -4.56 45.69 37.49
CA SER A 32 -5.71 45.34 38.32
C SER A 32 -6.92 46.24 37.97
N ALA A 33 -7.89 45.69 37.32
CA ALA A 33 -9.20 46.33 37.12
C ALA A 33 -10.10 46.03 38.30
N ARG A 34 -10.62 47.10 38.93
CA ARG A 34 -11.60 47.07 40.03
C ARG A 34 -12.95 46.49 39.56
N PRO A 35 -13.68 45.77 40.41
CA PRO A 35 -14.96 45.17 40.06
C PRO A 35 -16.06 46.20 40.07
N HIS A 36 -16.69 46.47 38.92
CA HIS A 36 -18.04 47.06 38.89
C HIS A 36 -19.07 45.94 38.94
N ALA A 37 -19.74 45.84 40.09
CA ALA A 37 -20.92 45.05 40.26
C ALA A 37 -22.07 45.60 39.38
N ARG A 38 -22.52 44.85 38.39
CA ARG A 38 -23.80 45.01 37.76
C ARG A 38 -24.56 43.69 37.73
N ARG A 39 -25.44 43.51 38.70
CA ARG A 39 -26.50 42.51 38.70
C ARG A 39 -27.40 42.72 37.46
N ARG A 40 -27.36 41.79 36.50
CA ARG A 40 -28.48 41.46 35.61
C ARG A 40 -28.01 40.35 34.66
N GLY A 41 -28.45 39.11 34.86
CA GLY A 41 -28.05 38.03 34.00
C GLY A 41 -28.66 36.64 34.31
N ARG A 42 -29.78 36.60 35.01
CA ARG A 42 -30.45 35.29 35.26
C ARG A 42 -31.16 34.66 34.05
N PRO A 43 -31.58 35.35 32.97
CA PRO A 43 -32.22 34.67 31.84
C PRO A 43 -31.27 34.01 30.87
N VAL A 44 -29.99 34.48 30.73
CA VAL A 44 -29.04 33.93 29.76
C VAL A 44 -28.49 32.55 30.18
N LEU A 45 -28.31 32.34 31.49
CA LEU A 45 -27.86 31.06 32.03
C LEU A 45 -28.93 29.95 31.86
N LEU A 46 -30.19 30.30 31.96
CA LEU A 46 -31.31 29.35 31.77
C LEU A 46 -31.46 28.96 30.28
N ALA A 47 -31.26 29.88 29.35
CA ALA A 47 -31.31 29.62 27.92
C ALA A 47 -30.11 28.74 27.47
N ALA A 48 -28.91 29.00 27.99
CA ALA A 48 -27.72 28.17 27.70
C ALA A 48 -27.88 26.74 28.25
N LEU A 49 -28.44 26.59 29.45
CA LEU A 49 -28.72 25.28 30.04
C LEU A 49 -29.75 24.49 29.25
N LEU A 50 -30.80 25.16 28.77
CA LEU A 50 -31.82 24.54 27.91
C LEU A 50 -31.26 24.09 26.55
N CYS A 51 -30.39 24.88 25.91
CA CYS A 51 -29.70 24.48 24.68
C CYS A 51 -28.78 23.26 24.90
N VAL A 52 -28.04 23.19 26.00
CA VAL A 52 -27.20 22.03 26.32
C VAL A 52 -28.06 20.78 26.56
N ILE A 53 -29.19 20.91 27.26
CA ILE A 53 -30.11 19.77 27.49
C ILE A 53 -30.72 19.29 26.18
N VAL A 54 -31.11 20.17 25.27
CA VAL A 54 -31.66 19.80 23.96
C VAL A 54 -30.59 19.12 23.08
N VAL A 55 -29.35 19.63 23.08
CA VAL A 55 -28.28 19.01 22.36
C VAL A 55 -27.93 17.64 22.93
N LEU A 56 -27.88 17.51 24.26
CA LEU A 56 -27.65 16.21 24.90
C LEU A 56 -28.80 15.24 24.66
N ALA A 57 -30.04 15.69 24.70
CA ALA A 57 -31.22 14.84 24.41
C ALA A 57 -31.24 14.41 22.93
N ALA A 58 -30.88 15.29 22.00
CA ALA A 58 -30.72 14.93 20.59
C ALA A 58 -29.56 13.94 20.38
N PHE A 59 -28.44 14.14 21.07
CA PHE A 59 -27.32 13.22 21.00
C PHE A 59 -27.61 11.84 21.61
N PHE A 60 -28.32 11.80 22.75
CA PHE A 60 -28.79 10.55 23.35
C PHE A 60 -29.91 9.91 22.52
N GLY A 61 -30.81 10.68 21.94
CA GLY A 61 -31.87 10.17 21.05
C GLY A 61 -31.31 9.56 19.78
N ILE A 62 -30.31 10.21 19.14
CA ILE A 62 -29.60 9.66 17.97
C ILE A 62 -28.83 8.43 18.39
N ARG A 63 -28.16 8.42 19.53
CA ARG A 63 -27.41 7.26 20.03
C ARG A 63 -28.31 6.06 20.38
N GLN A 64 -29.51 6.31 20.91
CA GLN A 64 -30.51 5.25 21.12
C GLN A 64 -31.13 4.76 19.81
N LEU A 65 -31.37 5.65 18.84
CA LEU A 65 -31.84 5.23 17.51
C LEU A 65 -30.78 4.38 16.77
N THR A 66 -29.53 4.77 16.87
CA THR A 66 -28.45 3.95 16.31
C THR A 66 -28.23 2.64 17.06
N GLN A 67 -28.50 2.60 18.37
CA GLN A 67 -28.42 1.35 19.14
C GLN A 67 -29.65 0.45 18.92
N THR A 68 -30.83 1.00 18.67
CA THR A 68 -32.03 0.21 18.32
C THR A 68 -32.06 -0.23 16.87
N LEU A 69 -31.39 0.49 15.97
CA LEU A 69 -31.17 0.06 14.58
C LEU A 69 -29.91 -0.82 14.44
N GLY A 70 -29.01 -0.81 15.43
CA GLY A 70 -27.74 -1.54 15.45
C GLY A 70 -27.73 -2.76 16.38
N GLY A 71 -28.85 -3.19 16.91
CA GLY A 71 -29.00 -4.47 17.60
C GLY A 71 -28.96 -5.62 16.62
N GLN A 72 -27.84 -5.76 15.93
CA GLN A 72 -27.59 -6.89 15.04
C GLN A 72 -27.07 -8.07 15.86
N ASP A 73 -27.73 -9.19 15.68
CA ASP A 73 -27.36 -10.49 16.19
C ASP A 73 -25.87 -10.77 15.89
N PRO A 74 -25.05 -11.27 16.84
CA PRO A 74 -23.66 -11.60 16.60
C PRO A 74 -23.45 -12.75 15.58
N HIS A 75 -24.50 -13.26 14.99
CA HIS A 75 -24.48 -14.28 13.95
C HIS A 75 -24.85 -13.74 12.57
N HIS A 76 -24.50 -12.49 12.25
CA HIS A 76 -24.70 -12.03 10.88
C HIS A 76 -23.96 -12.92 9.90
N SER A 77 -24.72 -13.71 9.18
CA SER A 77 -24.21 -14.33 7.95
C SER A 77 -23.88 -13.18 6.99
N PHE A 78 -22.63 -13.06 6.57
CA PHE A 78 -22.27 -12.19 5.44
C PHE A 78 -22.89 -12.76 4.17
N THR A 79 -24.19 -12.60 4.03
CA THR A 79 -24.86 -13.02 2.81
C THR A 79 -24.44 -12.05 1.74
N SER A 80 -23.72 -12.55 0.75
CA SER A 80 -23.40 -11.76 -0.44
C SER A 80 -24.72 -11.24 -1.03
N THR A 81 -24.74 -9.95 -1.37
CA THR A 81 -25.88 -9.39 -2.09
C THR A 81 -25.52 -9.43 -3.57
N PRO A 82 -26.16 -10.30 -4.37
CA PRO A 82 -25.92 -10.33 -5.80
C PRO A 82 -26.45 -9.04 -6.41
N THR A 83 -25.68 -8.47 -7.32
CA THR A 83 -26.15 -7.40 -8.20
C THR A 83 -26.44 -8.02 -9.56
N VAL A 84 -25.43 -8.22 -10.39
CA VAL A 84 -25.58 -8.97 -11.65
C VAL A 84 -25.01 -10.36 -11.55
N GLY A 85 -24.04 -10.55 -10.65
CA GLY A 85 -23.29 -11.79 -10.46
C GLY A 85 -22.17 -11.95 -11.48
N TYR A 86 -21.13 -12.70 -11.09
CA TYR A 86 -20.02 -13.02 -11.96
C TYR A 86 -20.36 -14.20 -12.87
N SER A 87 -20.07 -14.09 -14.17
CA SER A 87 -20.35 -15.14 -15.18
C SER A 87 -19.15 -15.43 -16.09
N GLY A 88 -17.97 -14.93 -15.74
CA GLY A 88 -16.75 -15.11 -16.53
C GLY A 88 -16.11 -16.49 -16.39
N ALA A 89 -14.95 -16.65 -17.01
CA ALA A 89 -14.26 -17.93 -17.08
C ALA A 89 -13.39 -18.28 -15.88
N ALA A 90 -13.28 -17.39 -14.88
CA ALA A 90 -12.41 -17.51 -13.71
C ALA A 90 -10.94 -17.82 -14.09
N THR A 91 -10.44 -17.13 -15.10
CA THR A 91 -9.06 -17.25 -15.58
C THR A 91 -8.28 -15.98 -15.22
N ASN A 92 -7.02 -16.16 -14.84
CA ASN A 92 -6.08 -15.06 -14.61
C ASN A 92 -4.84 -15.29 -15.47
N THR A 93 -4.75 -14.55 -16.57
CA THR A 93 -3.61 -14.58 -17.50
C THR A 93 -2.59 -13.49 -17.23
N GLY A 94 -2.86 -12.61 -16.23
CA GLY A 94 -2.09 -11.39 -15.98
C GLY A 94 -2.55 -10.19 -16.81
N SER A 95 -3.30 -10.40 -17.89
CA SER A 95 -3.94 -9.36 -18.70
C SER A 95 -5.38 -9.12 -18.24
N ILE A 96 -5.96 -7.99 -18.60
CA ILE A 96 -7.39 -7.75 -18.41
C ILE A 96 -8.20 -8.19 -19.62
N SER A 97 -9.47 -8.52 -19.41
CA SER A 97 -10.38 -8.93 -20.49
C SER A 97 -10.73 -7.77 -21.42
N PRO A 98 -10.79 -7.95 -22.76
CA PRO A 98 -11.33 -6.97 -23.68
C PRO A 98 -12.78 -6.56 -23.38
N ALA A 99 -13.53 -7.40 -22.65
CA ALA A 99 -14.92 -7.11 -22.30
C ALA A 99 -15.08 -5.84 -21.45
N TRP A 100 -14.03 -5.37 -20.76
CA TRP A 100 -14.06 -4.12 -20.00
C TRP A 100 -14.31 -2.87 -20.86
N ALA A 101 -14.20 -2.97 -22.20
CA ALA A 101 -14.62 -1.93 -23.13
C ALA A 101 -16.12 -1.59 -23.01
N SER A 102 -16.96 -2.52 -22.53
CA SER A 102 -18.38 -2.29 -22.32
C SER A 102 -18.71 -1.48 -21.04
N GLY A 103 -17.71 -1.23 -20.20
CA GLY A 103 -17.84 -0.52 -18.92
C GLY A 103 -17.80 -1.43 -17.71
N VAL A 104 -18.05 -0.85 -16.54
CA VAL A 104 -17.93 -1.46 -15.22
C VAL A 104 -19.28 -1.59 -14.55
N GLU A 105 -19.57 -2.76 -14.01
CA GLU A 105 -20.72 -2.96 -13.12
C GLU A 105 -20.35 -3.80 -11.89
N THR A 106 -21.14 -3.68 -10.84
CA THR A 106 -20.93 -4.43 -9.60
C THR A 106 -21.46 -5.84 -9.75
N ALA A 107 -20.58 -6.84 -9.66
CA ALA A 107 -20.95 -8.24 -9.71
C ALA A 107 -21.66 -8.69 -8.41
N TRP A 108 -21.02 -8.46 -7.28
CA TRP A 108 -21.55 -8.83 -5.96
C TRP A 108 -20.86 -8.03 -4.84
N LYS A 109 -21.46 -8.09 -3.65
CA LYS A 109 -20.94 -7.46 -2.43
C LYS A 109 -20.95 -8.46 -1.27
N ILE A 110 -19.91 -8.40 -0.44
CA ILE A 110 -19.86 -9.06 0.86
C ILE A 110 -19.83 -7.96 1.92
N PRO A 111 -20.96 -7.69 2.60
CA PRO A 111 -21.04 -6.61 3.57
C PRO A 111 -20.22 -6.93 4.82
N PHE A 112 -19.55 -5.93 5.40
CA PHE A 112 -18.95 -6.00 6.73
C PHE A 112 -19.70 -5.14 7.72
N PRO A 113 -19.56 -5.40 9.01
CA PRO A 113 -19.97 -4.43 10.01
C PRO A 113 -19.15 -3.15 9.85
N SER A 114 -19.81 -2.03 9.54
CA SER A 114 -19.14 -0.75 9.36
C SER A 114 -18.55 -0.26 10.69
N SER A 115 -17.30 0.20 10.69
CA SER A 115 -16.71 0.93 11.81
C SER A 115 -16.72 2.43 11.51
N GLN A 116 -16.77 3.27 12.55
CA GLN A 116 -16.69 4.74 12.38
C GLN A 116 -15.36 5.21 11.74
N TYR A 117 -14.36 4.34 11.63
CA TYR A 117 -13.06 4.61 11.03
C TYR A 117 -12.91 3.99 9.62
N GLY A 118 -13.99 3.47 9.06
CA GLY A 118 -13.98 2.70 7.83
C GLY A 118 -13.57 1.23 8.03
N PRO A 119 -13.75 0.37 7.03
CA PRO A 119 -13.37 -1.03 7.13
C PRO A 119 -11.85 -1.13 7.17
N ARG A 120 -11.34 -1.85 8.17
CA ARG A 120 -9.96 -2.32 8.20
C ARG A 120 -9.98 -3.78 7.74
N ALA A 121 -10.20 -3.96 6.46
CA ALA A 121 -10.14 -5.26 5.83
C ALA A 121 -8.95 -5.32 4.89
N ILE A 122 -8.33 -6.48 4.81
CA ILE A 122 -7.37 -6.84 3.78
C ILE A 122 -7.87 -8.06 3.05
N THR A 123 -7.58 -8.14 1.77
CA THR A 123 -8.00 -9.24 0.91
C THR A 123 -6.81 -9.76 0.11
N THR A 124 -6.86 -11.05 -0.19
CA THR A 124 -6.00 -11.67 -1.20
C THR A 124 -6.77 -12.75 -1.94
N VAL A 125 -6.35 -13.03 -3.17
CA VAL A 125 -6.95 -14.09 -3.98
C VAL A 125 -5.86 -15.08 -4.34
N GLU A 126 -6.13 -16.36 -4.10
CA GLU A 126 -5.34 -17.47 -4.64
C GLU A 126 -6.27 -18.38 -5.42
N ASP A 127 -5.94 -18.64 -6.68
CA ASP A 127 -6.77 -19.38 -7.63
C ASP A 127 -8.21 -18.82 -7.68
N THR A 128 -9.19 -19.56 -7.22
CA THR A 128 -10.61 -19.17 -7.19
C THR A 128 -11.10 -18.84 -5.77
N THR A 129 -10.20 -18.69 -4.83
CA THR A 129 -10.55 -18.43 -3.44
C THR A 129 -10.14 -17.03 -3.03
N LEU A 130 -11.12 -16.25 -2.58
CA LEU A 130 -10.93 -14.98 -1.94
C LEU A 130 -10.76 -15.20 -0.43
N TYR A 131 -9.64 -14.77 0.11
CA TYR A 131 -9.39 -14.71 1.54
C TYR A 131 -9.49 -13.28 2.04
N THR A 132 -10.08 -13.10 3.19
CA THR A 132 -10.20 -11.81 3.83
C THR A 132 -9.99 -11.91 5.33
N ILE A 133 -9.41 -10.87 5.90
CA ILE A 133 -9.37 -10.66 7.33
C ILE A 133 -9.81 -9.23 7.63
N PHE A 134 -10.65 -9.05 8.63
CA PHE A 134 -11.14 -7.74 9.04
C PHE A 134 -11.25 -7.62 10.56
N GLU A 135 -11.05 -6.41 11.05
CA GLU A 135 -11.17 -6.10 12.47
C GLU A 135 -12.64 -5.99 12.89
N ASP A 136 -12.95 -6.46 14.09
CA ASP A 136 -14.25 -6.19 14.71
C ASP A 136 -14.46 -4.66 14.83
N PRO A 137 -15.61 -4.14 14.41
CA PRO A 137 -15.92 -2.71 14.52
C PRO A 137 -15.92 -2.21 15.96
N ASN A 138 -16.11 -3.10 16.93
CA ASN A 138 -16.00 -2.78 18.35
C ASN A 138 -14.51 -2.83 18.76
N PRO A 139 -13.83 -1.68 18.96
CA PRO A 139 -12.40 -1.66 19.28
C PRO A 139 -12.07 -2.30 20.63
N THR A 140 -13.06 -2.50 21.48
CA THR A 140 -12.88 -3.18 22.78
C THR A 140 -12.94 -4.68 22.67
N ALA A 141 -13.51 -5.24 21.62
CA ALA A 141 -13.61 -6.69 21.40
C ALA A 141 -12.23 -7.31 21.15
N ARG A 142 -11.28 -6.52 20.58
CA ARG A 142 -9.93 -7.00 20.20
C ARG A 142 -9.98 -8.33 19.45
N GLN A 143 -10.86 -8.40 18.47
CA GLN A 143 -11.04 -9.58 17.63
C GLN A 143 -10.81 -9.25 16.16
N VAL A 144 -10.42 -10.28 15.43
CA VAL A 144 -10.38 -10.28 13.97
C VAL A 144 -11.16 -11.47 13.46
N THR A 145 -11.85 -11.26 12.35
CA THR A 145 -12.54 -12.33 11.64
C THR A 145 -11.82 -12.60 10.34
N ALA A 146 -11.47 -13.86 10.12
CA ALA A 146 -10.97 -14.35 8.85
C ALA A 146 -12.08 -15.14 8.15
N ALA A 147 -12.16 -15.02 6.82
CA ALA A 147 -13.12 -15.79 6.02
C ALA A 147 -12.53 -16.12 4.65
N ALA A 148 -12.99 -17.21 4.08
CA ALA A 148 -12.69 -17.60 2.70
C ALA A 148 -13.96 -17.79 1.90
N PHE A 149 -13.92 -17.40 0.62
CA PHE A 149 -15.03 -17.49 -0.30
C PHE A 149 -14.55 -18.07 -1.63
N ASP A 150 -15.29 -19.05 -2.15
CA ASP A 150 -15.17 -19.47 -3.53
C ASP A 150 -15.86 -18.42 -4.41
N ILE A 151 -15.08 -17.78 -5.29
CA ILE A 151 -15.52 -16.70 -6.17
C ILE A 151 -15.62 -17.13 -7.65
N SER A 152 -15.47 -18.41 -7.93
CA SER A 152 -15.54 -18.96 -9.30
C SER A 152 -16.94 -18.98 -9.89
N SER A 153 -17.96 -18.72 -9.08
CA SER A 153 -19.36 -18.81 -9.47
C SER A 153 -20.05 -17.45 -9.44
N LYS A 154 -21.29 -17.41 -9.93
CA LYS A 154 -22.09 -16.17 -10.03
C LYS A 154 -22.14 -15.35 -8.74
N GLN A 155 -22.07 -16.01 -7.60
CA GLN A 155 -22.03 -15.39 -6.28
C GLN A 155 -20.95 -16.04 -5.44
N PRO A 156 -20.25 -15.28 -4.60
CA PRO A 156 -19.27 -15.83 -3.67
C PRO A 156 -19.96 -16.80 -2.70
N ARG A 157 -19.38 -17.97 -2.56
CA ARG A 157 -19.83 -19.00 -1.63
C ARG A 157 -18.85 -19.06 -0.47
N GLU A 158 -19.31 -18.76 0.74
CA GLU A 158 -18.47 -18.88 1.92
C GLU A 158 -18.02 -20.34 2.11
N LEU A 159 -16.72 -20.53 2.23
CA LEU A 159 -16.08 -21.82 2.49
C LEU A 159 -15.94 -22.04 4.00
N TRP A 160 -15.42 -21.00 4.67
CA TRP A 160 -15.29 -20.99 6.12
C TRP A 160 -15.20 -19.56 6.67
N ARG A 161 -15.48 -19.41 7.96
CA ARG A 161 -15.30 -18.19 8.74
C ARG A 161 -14.88 -18.53 10.15
N THR A 162 -13.91 -17.80 10.68
CA THR A 162 -13.42 -17.96 12.04
C THR A 162 -13.14 -16.60 12.66
N THR A 163 -13.30 -16.50 13.96
CA THR A 163 -12.97 -15.29 14.72
C THR A 163 -11.94 -15.65 15.77
N GLY A 164 -10.92 -14.83 15.88
CA GLY A 164 -9.81 -15.01 16.80
C GLY A 164 -9.37 -13.72 17.46
N PRO A 165 -8.41 -13.78 18.38
CA PRO A 165 -7.90 -12.61 19.06
C PRO A 165 -7.13 -11.71 18.09
N ARG A 166 -7.29 -10.39 18.24
CA ARG A 166 -6.51 -9.41 17.51
C ARG A 166 -5.14 -9.24 18.16
N PRO A 167 -4.04 -9.40 17.42
CA PRO A 167 -2.71 -9.11 17.92
C PRO A 167 -2.55 -7.62 18.30
N GLU A 168 -1.67 -7.33 19.25
CA GLU A 168 -1.38 -5.95 19.66
C GLU A 168 -0.74 -5.12 18.53
N SER A 169 0.06 -5.77 17.69
CA SER A 169 0.80 -5.18 16.56
C SER A 169 0.04 -5.23 15.22
N PHE A 170 -1.28 -5.28 15.23
CA PHE A 170 -2.07 -5.30 13.98
C PHE A 170 -2.08 -3.90 13.33
N GLY A 171 -1.00 -3.57 12.62
CA GLY A 171 -0.77 -2.27 11.98
C GLY A 171 -1.39 -2.16 10.59
N ARG A 172 -0.61 -2.42 9.55
CA ARG A 172 -1.05 -2.60 8.15
C ARG A 172 -0.65 -4.00 7.70
N PRO A 173 -1.41 -5.00 8.14
CA PRO A 173 -1.04 -6.37 7.87
C PRO A 173 -1.12 -6.65 6.36
N SER A 174 -0.22 -7.50 5.90
CA SER A 174 -0.27 -8.13 4.59
C SER A 174 -0.42 -9.62 4.74
N PHE A 175 -0.99 -10.28 3.74
CA PHE A 175 -0.98 -11.73 3.69
C PHE A 175 0.41 -12.23 3.28
N VAL A 176 0.98 -13.09 4.10
CA VAL A 176 2.18 -13.85 3.76
C VAL A 176 1.75 -15.30 3.57
N SER A 177 1.88 -15.82 2.36
CA SER A 177 1.53 -17.21 2.04
C SER A 177 2.70 -18.14 2.41
N ASP A 178 2.42 -19.20 3.15
CA ASP A 178 3.38 -20.26 3.51
C ASP A 178 2.70 -21.63 3.37
N GLY A 179 2.81 -22.25 2.21
CA GLY A 179 2.16 -23.51 1.90
C GLY A 179 0.64 -23.46 2.13
N ASP A 180 0.14 -24.30 3.03
CA ASP A 180 -1.28 -24.41 3.36
C ASP A 180 -1.75 -23.35 4.37
N GLN A 181 -0.92 -22.37 4.69
CA GLN A 181 -1.22 -21.35 5.68
C GLN A 181 -1.07 -19.93 5.13
N PHE A 182 -1.85 -19.01 5.68
CA PHE A 182 -1.58 -17.59 5.62
C PHE A 182 -1.10 -17.08 6.96
N ILE A 183 -0.21 -16.12 6.91
CA ILE A 183 0.27 -15.41 8.09
C ILE A 183 -0.06 -13.93 7.89
N VAL A 184 -0.75 -13.35 8.88
CA VAL A 184 -1.16 -11.95 8.87
C VAL A 184 -0.73 -11.33 10.19
N GLY A 185 0.36 -10.57 10.16
CA GLY A 185 1.03 -10.12 11.39
C GLY A 185 1.58 -11.31 12.19
N SER A 186 0.97 -11.63 13.33
CA SER A 186 1.26 -12.83 14.13
C SER A 186 0.11 -13.84 14.15
N ILE A 187 -0.91 -13.68 13.30
CA ILE A 187 -2.00 -14.67 13.17
C ILE A 187 -1.63 -15.65 12.07
N VAL A 188 -1.66 -16.93 12.39
CA VAL A 188 -1.52 -18.03 11.42
C VAL A 188 -2.89 -18.61 11.15
N ILE A 189 -3.25 -18.71 9.88
CA ILE A 189 -4.57 -19.15 9.40
C ILE A 189 -4.38 -20.34 8.48
N ASP A 190 -4.98 -21.46 8.82
CA ASP A 190 -5.06 -22.62 7.93
C ASP A 190 -5.99 -22.31 6.75
N LYS A 191 -5.51 -22.43 5.51
CA LYS A 191 -6.26 -22.06 4.31
C LYS A 191 -7.50 -22.92 4.07
N ALA A 192 -7.47 -24.19 4.48
CA ALA A 192 -8.56 -25.12 4.23
C ALA A 192 -9.70 -24.97 5.24
N THR A 193 -9.39 -24.67 6.50
CA THR A 193 -10.36 -24.70 7.60
C THR A 193 -10.60 -23.33 8.24
N GLY A 194 -9.71 -22.38 8.02
CA GLY A 194 -9.73 -21.08 8.69
C GLY A 194 -9.31 -21.15 10.16
N ALA A 195 -8.83 -22.28 10.64
CA ALA A 195 -8.35 -22.40 12.03
C ALA A 195 -7.24 -21.39 12.29
N GLN A 196 -7.42 -20.58 13.35
CA GLN A 196 -6.50 -19.53 13.73
C GLN A 196 -5.65 -19.95 14.90
N SER A 197 -4.36 -19.60 14.84
CA SER A 197 -3.43 -19.70 15.97
C SER A 197 -2.54 -18.46 16.01
N LEU A 198 -1.94 -18.20 17.17
CA LEU A 198 -0.96 -17.12 17.31
C LEU A 198 0.44 -17.69 17.15
N ALA A 199 1.22 -17.01 16.33
CA ALA A 199 2.64 -17.28 16.20
C ALA A 199 3.43 -16.71 17.39
N PRO A 200 4.60 -17.27 17.71
CA PRO A 200 5.36 -16.89 18.91
C PRO A 200 6.14 -15.56 18.77
N TRP A 201 6.11 -14.90 17.65
CA TRP A 201 6.77 -13.61 17.43
C TRP A 201 5.86 -12.43 17.80
N GLU A 202 5.36 -12.46 19.01
CA GLU A 202 4.48 -11.39 19.53
C GLU A 202 5.15 -10.02 19.42
N GLY A 203 4.41 -9.02 18.90
CA GLY A 203 4.93 -7.67 18.69
C GLY A 203 5.70 -7.47 17.38
N SER A 204 5.90 -8.54 16.59
CA SER A 204 6.49 -8.50 15.24
C SER A 204 5.47 -8.81 14.17
N GLU A 205 5.74 -8.37 12.94
CA GLU A 205 4.93 -8.66 11.76
C GLU A 205 5.70 -9.60 10.82
N ALA A 206 5.03 -10.63 10.32
CA ALA A 206 5.56 -11.46 9.25
C ALA A 206 5.70 -10.63 7.97
N LEU A 207 6.88 -10.66 7.37
CA LEU A 207 7.19 -9.91 6.15
C LEU A 207 7.22 -10.82 4.91
N ALA A 208 7.73 -12.04 5.09
CA ALA A 208 7.86 -13.01 4.01
C ALA A 208 7.95 -14.43 4.58
N ALA A 209 7.58 -15.40 3.76
CA ALA A 209 7.86 -16.82 3.97
C ALA A 209 8.66 -17.35 2.77
N ILE A 210 9.81 -17.92 3.02
CA ILE A 210 10.75 -18.40 2.02
C ILE A 210 11.26 -19.77 2.45
N ASP A 211 11.02 -20.79 1.63
CA ASP A 211 11.42 -22.18 1.91
C ASP A 211 10.95 -22.68 3.30
N GLY A 212 9.73 -22.30 3.71
CA GLY A 212 9.17 -22.66 5.01
C GLY A 212 9.80 -21.92 6.20
N ILE A 213 10.54 -20.84 5.94
CA ILE A 213 11.07 -19.93 6.96
C ILE A 213 10.28 -18.62 6.90
N VAL A 214 9.57 -18.32 7.96
CA VAL A 214 8.88 -17.04 8.14
C VAL A 214 9.84 -16.03 8.75
N VAL A 215 10.02 -14.92 8.07
CA VAL A 215 10.79 -13.76 8.55
C VAL A 215 9.82 -12.78 9.18
N ALA A 216 9.95 -12.57 10.49
CA ALA A 216 9.14 -11.61 11.22
C ALA A 216 10.03 -10.53 11.85
N CYS A 217 9.60 -9.27 11.74
CA CYS A 217 10.35 -8.13 12.25
C CYS A 217 9.46 -7.20 13.09
N ASP A 218 10.04 -6.61 14.14
CA ASP A 218 9.38 -5.59 14.93
C ASP A 218 9.80 -4.18 14.48
N THR A 219 9.08 -3.19 14.98
CA THR A 219 9.41 -1.77 14.72
C THR A 219 10.63 -1.28 15.50
N LYS A 220 11.19 -2.12 16.40
CA LYS A 220 12.27 -1.78 17.33
C LYS A 220 13.64 -2.27 16.89
N GLN A 221 13.76 -2.84 15.68
CA GLN A 221 15.02 -3.33 15.09
C GLN A 221 15.32 -4.83 15.30
N ALA A 222 14.39 -5.62 15.81
CA ALA A 222 14.61 -7.06 15.93
C ALA A 222 13.88 -7.80 14.80
N CYS A 223 14.60 -8.68 14.11
CA CYS A 223 14.06 -9.63 13.15
C CYS A 223 14.41 -11.05 13.57
N SER A 224 13.54 -11.98 13.22
CA SER A 224 13.71 -13.39 13.56
C SER A 224 13.19 -14.28 12.45
N GLY A 225 13.84 -15.41 12.26
CA GLY A 225 13.40 -16.46 11.33
C GLY A 225 12.82 -17.66 12.08
N TRP A 226 11.68 -18.14 11.61
CA TRP A 226 10.92 -19.19 12.24
C TRP A 226 10.54 -20.28 11.26
N THR A 227 10.58 -21.53 11.71
CA THR A 227 10.07 -22.69 10.96
C THR A 227 9.06 -23.44 11.78
N GLN A 228 8.10 -24.06 11.13
CA GLN A 228 7.16 -24.94 11.81
C GLN A 228 7.67 -26.39 11.80
N GLU A 229 7.86 -26.97 12.96
CA GLU A 229 8.23 -28.38 13.16
C GLU A 229 7.14 -29.09 13.92
N SER A 230 6.50 -30.09 13.29
CA SER A 230 5.48 -30.92 13.94
C SER A 230 4.41 -30.14 14.70
N SER A 231 3.91 -29.05 14.17
CA SER A 231 2.93 -28.13 14.80
C SER A 231 3.48 -27.11 15.82
N SER A 232 4.79 -27.07 16.03
CA SER A 232 5.42 -26.09 16.92
C SER A 232 6.33 -25.15 16.11
N TRP A 233 6.29 -23.87 16.45
CA TRP A 233 7.20 -22.90 15.86
C TRP A 233 8.56 -22.93 16.55
N VAL A 234 9.62 -23.04 15.76
CA VAL A 234 11.02 -23.07 16.22
C VAL A 234 11.75 -21.87 15.64
N ARG A 235 12.32 -21.05 16.53
CA ARG A 235 13.16 -19.91 16.11
C ARG A 235 14.52 -20.43 15.63
N ARG A 236 14.84 -20.15 14.36
CA ARG A 236 16.12 -20.54 13.74
C ARG A 236 17.23 -19.53 14.01
N TRP A 237 16.86 -18.26 13.95
CA TRP A 237 17.78 -17.16 14.19
C TRP A 237 17.05 -15.93 14.71
N GLU A 238 17.83 -15.03 15.28
CA GLU A 238 17.42 -13.69 15.66
C GLU A 238 18.54 -12.72 15.31
N THR A 239 18.21 -11.54 14.78
CA THR A 239 19.18 -10.53 14.37
C THR A 239 18.66 -9.14 14.69
N THR A 240 19.60 -8.20 14.78
CA THR A 240 19.25 -6.77 14.97
C THR A 240 19.45 -6.04 13.64
N THR A 241 18.48 -5.25 13.24
CA THR A 241 18.50 -4.42 12.04
C THR A 241 18.61 -2.95 12.43
N ALA A 242 18.84 -2.07 11.46
CA ALA A 242 18.63 -0.66 11.68
C ALA A 242 17.12 -0.37 11.87
N ARG A 243 16.79 0.79 12.45
CA ARG A 243 15.39 1.17 12.67
C ARG A 243 14.63 1.13 11.36
N GLN A 244 13.57 0.36 11.32
CA GLN A 244 12.72 0.27 10.15
C GLN A 244 11.90 1.57 9.99
N ARG A 245 11.83 2.05 8.78
CA ARG A 245 10.87 3.09 8.42
C ARG A 245 9.53 2.40 8.15
N SER A 246 8.47 2.84 8.80
CA SER A 246 7.14 2.25 8.64
C SER A 246 6.73 2.23 7.16
N GLY A 247 6.55 1.03 6.64
CA GLY A 247 6.15 0.74 5.28
C GLY A 247 7.28 0.82 4.27
N LEU A 248 7.46 -0.25 3.49
CA LEU A 248 8.10 -0.15 2.19
C LEU A 248 7.19 0.75 1.34
N SER A 249 7.54 2.04 1.19
CA SER A 249 6.99 2.82 0.09
C SER A 249 7.66 2.30 -1.18
N THR A 250 7.25 1.10 -1.58
CA THR A 250 7.52 0.64 -2.93
C THR A 250 6.72 1.57 -3.83
N SER A 251 7.34 2.08 -4.87
CA SER A 251 6.57 2.75 -5.90
C SER A 251 5.61 1.73 -6.48
N ALA A 252 4.32 1.91 -6.25
CA ALA A 252 3.29 1.05 -6.81
C ALA A 252 3.42 0.95 -8.34
N MET A 253 4.01 1.97 -8.98
CA MET A 253 4.29 2.03 -10.42
C MET A 253 5.24 0.93 -10.92
N LEU A 254 6.21 0.51 -10.12
CA LEU A 254 7.31 -0.34 -10.62
C LEU A 254 7.47 -1.65 -9.86
N THR A 255 6.75 -1.84 -8.75
CA THR A 255 6.91 -3.05 -7.92
C THR A 255 5.75 -4.02 -8.12
N TYR A 256 6.06 -5.20 -8.59
CA TYR A 256 5.13 -6.32 -8.70
C TYR A 256 5.89 -7.65 -8.51
N PRO A 257 5.41 -8.58 -7.68
CA PRO A 257 4.37 -8.46 -6.66
C PRO A 257 4.84 -7.62 -5.45
N ASN A 258 3.92 -7.19 -4.58
CA ASN A 258 4.20 -6.42 -3.36
C ASN A 258 4.91 -7.24 -2.25
N THR A 259 5.80 -8.14 -2.63
CA THR A 259 6.58 -8.91 -1.67
C THR A 259 7.94 -8.24 -1.47
N PRO A 260 8.42 -8.09 -0.24
CA PRO A 260 9.74 -7.52 0.02
C PRO A 260 10.86 -8.55 -0.23
N VAL A 261 10.75 -9.37 -1.27
CA VAL A 261 11.69 -10.46 -1.56
C VAL A 261 12.37 -10.20 -2.89
N ILE A 262 13.69 -10.26 -2.91
CA ILE A 262 14.53 -10.17 -4.11
C ILE A 262 15.32 -11.47 -4.28
N GLY A 263 15.79 -11.69 -5.48
CA GLY A 263 16.59 -12.88 -5.82
C GLY A 263 15.74 -14.14 -6.05
N ALA A 264 16.39 -15.23 -6.30
CA ALA A 264 15.78 -16.53 -6.56
C ALA A 264 16.56 -17.69 -5.93
N GLY A 265 15.89 -18.77 -5.56
CA GLY A 265 16.49 -19.95 -4.99
C GLY A 265 17.30 -19.66 -3.71
N GLU A 266 18.55 -20.07 -3.66
CA GLU A 266 19.40 -19.90 -2.47
C GLU A 266 19.86 -18.45 -2.24
N HIS A 267 19.67 -17.56 -3.21
CA HIS A 267 20.07 -16.15 -3.15
C HIS A 267 18.88 -15.20 -2.88
N GLN A 268 17.80 -15.72 -2.30
CA GLN A 268 16.68 -14.86 -1.91
C GLN A 268 17.02 -14.08 -0.64
N SER A 269 16.63 -12.82 -0.64
CA SER A 269 16.75 -11.91 0.52
C SER A 269 15.47 -11.15 0.75
N VAL A 270 15.16 -10.88 2.03
CA VAL A 270 14.07 -9.99 2.43
C VAL A 270 14.60 -8.57 2.53
N VAL A 271 13.96 -7.64 1.82
CA VAL A 271 14.33 -6.22 1.80
C VAL A 271 13.64 -5.48 2.93
N LEU A 272 14.41 -4.81 3.75
CA LEU A 272 13.93 -3.87 4.76
C LEU A 272 14.30 -2.44 4.38
N ARG A 273 13.34 -1.54 4.36
CA ARG A 273 13.61 -0.11 4.32
C ARG A 273 14.02 0.36 5.71
N VAL A 274 15.16 1.00 5.82
CA VAL A 274 15.69 1.44 7.11
C VAL A 274 15.82 2.95 7.18
N ASP A 275 15.67 3.49 8.39
CA ASP A 275 15.90 4.89 8.69
C ASP A 275 17.34 5.05 9.19
N SER A 276 18.26 5.10 8.23
CA SER A 276 19.69 5.20 8.51
C SER A 276 20.32 6.27 7.64
N PRO A 277 21.22 7.10 8.20
CA PRO A 277 21.97 8.11 7.42
C PRO A 277 22.96 7.47 6.44
N THR A 278 23.26 6.19 6.60
CA THR A 278 24.30 5.50 5.82
C THR A 278 23.76 4.42 4.89
N HIS A 279 22.53 3.94 5.11
CA HIS A 279 21.95 2.84 4.34
C HIS A 279 20.51 3.16 3.97
N LEU A 280 20.10 2.78 2.75
CA LEU A 280 18.72 2.95 2.28
C LEU A 280 17.87 1.73 2.61
N ALA A 281 18.45 0.56 2.53
CA ALA A 281 17.83 -0.71 2.79
C ALA A 281 18.79 -1.68 3.44
N GLN A 282 18.26 -2.68 4.10
CA GLN A 282 18.98 -3.86 4.57
C GLN A 282 18.36 -5.09 3.94
N LEU A 283 19.20 -6.04 3.58
CA LEU A 283 18.83 -7.33 3.03
C LEU A 283 19.04 -8.39 4.11
N ILE A 284 18.02 -9.19 4.38
CA ILE A 284 18.12 -10.30 5.32
C ILE A 284 18.10 -11.60 4.54
N ASP A 285 19.14 -12.40 4.70
CA ASP A 285 19.13 -13.80 4.29
C ASP A 285 18.13 -14.58 5.16
N PRO A 286 17.03 -15.10 4.61
CA PRO A 286 15.99 -15.74 5.40
C PRO A 286 16.45 -17.02 6.09
N ARG A 287 17.51 -17.68 5.61
CA ARG A 287 18.00 -18.95 6.14
C ARG A 287 18.91 -18.77 7.36
N THR A 288 19.69 -17.69 7.35
CA THR A 288 20.76 -17.47 8.34
C THR A 288 20.52 -16.27 9.25
N GLY A 289 19.64 -15.35 8.86
CA GLY A 289 19.44 -14.06 9.52
C GLY A 289 20.60 -13.08 9.29
N ARG A 290 21.52 -13.39 8.38
CA ARG A 290 22.59 -12.47 8.03
C ARG A 290 22.01 -11.21 7.41
N VAL A 291 22.38 -10.06 7.98
CA VAL A 291 22.00 -8.75 7.47
C VAL A 291 23.12 -8.21 6.61
N THR A 292 22.77 -7.77 5.42
CA THR A 292 23.67 -7.06 4.51
C THR A 292 23.11 -5.65 4.29
N ASP A 293 23.92 -4.63 4.47
CA ASP A 293 23.54 -3.27 4.19
C ASP A 293 23.60 -3.01 2.69
N ALA A 294 22.50 -2.65 2.08
CA ALA A 294 22.52 -2.06 0.76
C ALA A 294 23.19 -0.70 0.88
N ALA A 295 24.37 -0.56 0.30
CA ALA A 295 25.20 0.61 0.46
C ALA A 295 24.43 1.86 0.07
N SER A 296 24.43 2.86 0.94
CA SER A 296 23.84 4.15 0.63
C SER A 296 24.66 4.81 -0.47
N ALA A 297 24.06 4.94 -1.63
CA ALA A 297 24.67 5.69 -2.70
C ALA A 297 24.73 7.18 -2.33
N SER A 298 25.88 7.77 -2.54
CA SER A 298 26.17 9.19 -2.35
C SER A 298 25.07 10.16 -2.90
N PRO A 299 24.42 9.87 -4.04
CA PRO A 299 23.41 10.77 -4.61
C PRO A 299 22.20 11.03 -3.73
N PHE A 300 21.88 10.12 -2.79
CA PHE A 300 20.70 10.26 -1.93
C PHE A 300 20.99 10.92 -0.58
N ARG A 301 22.29 11.21 -0.26
CA ARG A 301 22.71 11.67 1.07
C ARG A 301 22.43 13.12 1.39
N ASP A 302 22.40 14.00 0.39
CA ASP A 302 22.49 15.45 0.60
C ASP A 302 21.16 16.21 0.48
N ARG A 303 20.02 15.51 0.41
CA ARG A 303 18.73 16.18 0.19
C ARG A 303 17.75 15.82 1.30
N ASP A 304 17.58 16.73 2.23
CA ASP A 304 16.77 16.61 3.46
C ASP A 304 15.28 16.25 3.26
N ASN A 305 14.76 16.13 2.04
CA ASN A 305 13.34 15.86 1.77
C ASN A 305 13.06 14.94 0.58
N ASN A 306 14.04 14.33 -0.05
CA ASN A 306 13.78 13.45 -1.18
C ASN A 306 13.31 12.08 -0.71
N VAL A 307 12.05 11.78 -0.93
CA VAL A 307 11.50 10.44 -0.74
C VAL A 307 12.17 9.52 -1.75
N VAL A 308 13.01 8.61 -1.25
CA VAL A 308 13.56 7.53 -2.07
C VAL A 308 12.51 6.45 -2.19
N SER A 309 12.13 6.14 -3.41
CA SER A 309 11.25 5.02 -3.75
C SER A 309 12.09 3.80 -4.15
N PHE A 310 11.52 2.62 -3.98
CA PHE A 310 12.16 1.36 -4.35
C PHE A 310 11.31 0.60 -5.36
N ALA A 311 11.94 -0.01 -6.33
CA ALA A 311 11.36 -1.04 -7.17
C ALA A 311 12.07 -2.37 -6.89
N ILE A 312 11.29 -3.40 -6.59
CA ILE A 312 11.80 -4.76 -6.40
C ILE A 312 11.95 -5.41 -7.77
N ALA A 313 13.10 -6.00 -8.01
CA ALA A 313 13.42 -6.74 -9.23
C ALA A 313 13.66 -8.22 -8.92
N SER A 314 13.62 -9.06 -9.95
CA SER A 314 13.86 -10.50 -9.81
C SER A 314 15.27 -10.85 -9.36
N ASP A 315 16.23 -9.98 -9.62
CA ASP A 315 17.66 -10.15 -9.34
C ASP A 315 18.26 -9.07 -8.42
N GLY A 316 17.42 -8.20 -7.85
CA GLY A 316 17.89 -7.12 -6.99
C GLY A 316 16.82 -6.06 -6.73
N LEU A 317 17.25 -4.82 -6.60
CA LEU A 317 16.35 -3.67 -6.40
C LEU A 317 16.90 -2.42 -7.07
N VAL A 318 15.99 -1.48 -7.38
CA VAL A 318 16.35 -0.14 -7.87
C VAL A 318 15.81 0.88 -6.88
N ALA A 319 16.67 1.71 -6.33
CA ALA A 319 16.31 2.86 -5.52
C ALA A 319 16.34 4.11 -6.40
N PHE A 320 15.33 4.97 -6.31
CA PHE A 320 15.22 6.14 -7.17
C PHE A 320 14.53 7.32 -6.48
N ASN A 321 14.86 8.51 -6.92
CA ASN A 321 14.19 9.76 -6.61
C ASN A 321 13.85 10.51 -7.92
N ASP A 322 13.65 11.81 -7.88
CA ASP A 322 13.27 12.58 -9.07
C ASP A 322 14.39 12.75 -10.10
N ASP A 323 15.67 12.60 -9.73
CA ASP A 323 16.82 12.95 -10.56
C ASP A 323 17.80 11.79 -10.80
N VAL A 324 17.80 10.81 -9.90
CA VAL A 324 18.83 9.76 -9.89
C VAL A 324 18.21 8.43 -9.50
N PHE A 325 18.69 7.36 -10.12
CA PHE A 325 18.45 6.01 -9.63
C PHE A 325 19.75 5.23 -9.46
N VAL A 326 19.69 4.25 -8.56
CA VAL A 326 20.80 3.34 -8.24
C VAL A 326 20.27 1.92 -8.25
N SER A 327 20.93 1.06 -9.01
CA SER A 327 20.60 -0.36 -9.08
C SER A 327 21.53 -1.16 -8.16
N TYR A 328 20.94 -2.15 -7.49
CA TYR A 328 21.63 -3.08 -6.59
C TYR A 328 21.33 -4.51 -7.00
N ASP A 329 22.29 -5.39 -6.89
CA ASP A 329 22.08 -6.84 -7.01
C ASP A 329 21.42 -7.43 -5.75
N ALA A 330 21.16 -8.73 -5.75
CA ALA A 330 20.56 -9.45 -4.63
C ALA A 330 21.45 -9.49 -3.37
N ASP A 331 22.74 -9.21 -3.50
CA ASP A 331 23.69 -9.11 -2.39
C ASP A 331 23.83 -7.68 -1.85
N GLY A 332 23.14 -6.70 -2.47
CA GLY A 332 23.14 -5.29 -2.06
C GLY A 332 24.33 -4.47 -2.61
N PHE A 333 25.08 -5.00 -3.56
CA PHE A 333 26.14 -4.24 -4.23
C PHE A 333 25.57 -3.35 -5.32
N ILE A 334 26.12 -2.14 -5.43
CA ILE A 334 25.73 -1.21 -6.49
C ILE A 334 26.21 -1.74 -7.83
N THR A 335 25.26 -1.95 -8.75
CA THR A 335 25.53 -2.37 -10.14
C THR A 335 25.49 -1.21 -11.12
N GLY A 336 24.83 -0.11 -10.78
CA GLY A 336 24.76 1.09 -11.61
C GLY A 336 24.26 2.30 -10.85
N THR A 337 24.67 3.49 -11.32
CA THR A 337 24.17 4.79 -10.83
C THR A 337 23.96 5.69 -12.04
N HIS A 338 22.75 6.20 -12.21
CA HIS A 338 22.35 6.94 -13.40
C HIS A 338 21.55 8.19 -13.01
N SER A 339 21.87 9.31 -13.66
CA SER A 339 20.97 10.46 -13.67
C SER A 339 19.89 10.22 -14.70
N TYR A 340 18.66 10.57 -14.40
CA TYR A 340 17.56 10.48 -15.34
C TYR A 340 16.60 11.65 -15.13
N GLU A 341 15.81 11.94 -16.14
CA GLU A 341 14.73 12.90 -16.04
C GLU A 341 13.45 12.14 -15.66
N LYS A 342 12.86 12.51 -14.54
CA LYS A 342 11.62 11.89 -14.10
C LYS A 342 10.56 12.09 -15.15
N SER A 343 10.14 11.01 -15.75
CA SER A 343 9.00 10.98 -16.65
C SER A 343 7.81 10.32 -15.96
N LEU A 344 6.61 10.81 -16.23
CA LEU A 344 5.36 10.21 -15.74
C LEU A 344 4.99 8.99 -16.60
N ARG A 345 5.88 8.00 -16.63
CA ARG A 345 5.76 6.78 -17.43
C ARG A 345 5.45 5.59 -16.52
N THR A 346 4.40 4.88 -16.83
CA THR A 346 3.99 3.69 -16.08
C THR A 346 3.84 2.52 -17.03
N PRO A 347 4.59 1.41 -16.82
CA PRO A 347 4.45 0.21 -17.64
C PRO A 347 3.16 -0.54 -17.28
N THR A 348 2.59 -1.27 -18.22
CA THR A 348 1.50 -2.21 -17.93
C THR A 348 2.01 -3.38 -17.10
N ARG A 349 1.15 -3.83 -16.18
CA ARG A 349 1.45 -4.99 -15.32
C ARG A 349 0.93 -6.26 -15.98
N ASP A 350 1.82 -7.13 -16.40
CA ASP A 350 1.52 -8.42 -17.02
C ASP A 350 1.93 -9.64 -16.18
N GLY A 351 2.19 -9.42 -14.89
CA GLY A 351 2.50 -10.49 -13.93
C GLY A 351 3.97 -10.90 -13.86
N ARG A 352 4.85 -10.41 -14.73
CA ARG A 352 6.28 -10.71 -14.68
C ARG A 352 7.06 -9.65 -13.88
N VAL A 353 7.89 -10.11 -12.95
CA VAL A 353 8.82 -9.23 -12.23
C VAL A 353 10.03 -8.93 -13.14
N PRO A 354 10.33 -7.66 -13.45
CA PRO A 354 11.48 -7.30 -14.26
C PRO A 354 12.79 -7.54 -13.53
N SER A 355 13.89 -7.64 -14.27
CA SER A 355 15.23 -7.56 -13.72
C SER A 355 15.64 -6.11 -13.40
N THR A 356 16.72 -5.94 -12.64
CA THR A 356 17.31 -4.61 -12.37
C THR A 356 17.77 -3.92 -13.65
N SER A 357 18.30 -4.68 -14.62
CA SER A 357 18.69 -4.14 -15.93
C SER A 357 17.47 -3.63 -16.71
N GLU A 358 16.39 -4.40 -16.76
CA GLU A 358 15.15 -4.00 -17.44
C GLU A 358 14.51 -2.75 -16.80
N LEU A 359 14.51 -2.66 -15.47
CA LEU A 359 14.04 -1.47 -14.76
C LEU A 359 14.93 -0.26 -15.06
N SER A 360 16.26 -0.46 -15.11
CA SER A 360 17.21 0.61 -15.44
C SER A 360 17.01 1.12 -16.86
N ASP A 361 16.86 0.23 -17.83
CA ASP A 361 16.59 0.60 -19.22
C ASP A 361 15.27 1.36 -19.35
N PHE A 362 14.24 0.94 -18.62
CA PHE A 362 12.95 1.63 -18.60
C PHE A 362 13.08 3.05 -18.02
N LEU A 363 13.77 3.22 -16.90
CA LEU A 363 14.00 4.53 -16.27
C LEU A 363 14.81 5.47 -17.19
N LEU A 364 15.70 4.92 -18.01
CA LEU A 364 16.46 5.67 -19.02
C LEU A 364 15.65 5.97 -20.30
N GLY A 365 14.38 5.64 -20.35
CA GLY A 365 13.49 5.95 -21.47
C GLY A 365 13.25 4.80 -22.44
N GLY A 366 13.83 3.61 -22.21
CA GLY A 366 13.57 2.43 -23.03
C GLY A 366 12.14 1.93 -22.95
N LEU A 367 11.72 1.11 -23.91
CA LEU A 367 10.47 0.37 -23.85
C LEU A 367 10.70 -0.95 -23.11
N PRO A 368 9.86 -1.30 -22.14
CA PRO A 368 10.05 -2.50 -21.33
C PRO A 368 9.64 -3.76 -22.11
N ALA A 369 10.58 -4.68 -22.28
CA ALA A 369 10.30 -6.00 -22.87
C ALA A 369 9.47 -6.93 -21.96
N TRP A 370 9.27 -6.53 -20.70
CA TRP A 370 8.52 -7.24 -19.67
C TRP A 370 7.09 -6.72 -19.47
N SER A 371 6.66 -5.79 -20.31
CA SER A 371 5.35 -5.12 -20.26
C SER A 371 4.81 -4.95 -21.67
N ASN A 372 3.50 -5.02 -21.83
CA ASN A 372 2.84 -4.90 -23.14
C ASN A 372 2.86 -3.46 -23.67
N ALA A 373 2.85 -2.47 -22.79
CA ALA A 373 2.86 -1.07 -23.17
C ALA A 373 3.35 -0.17 -22.03
N VAL A 374 3.60 1.10 -22.36
CA VAL A 374 3.89 2.18 -21.42
C VAL A 374 2.84 3.26 -21.60
N VAL A 375 2.24 3.70 -20.50
CA VAL A 375 1.38 4.88 -20.45
C VAL A 375 2.20 6.05 -19.96
N THR A 376 2.21 7.13 -20.72
CA THR A 376 2.92 8.37 -20.40
C THR A 376 1.90 9.48 -20.17
N ALA A 377 1.97 10.14 -19.01
CA ALA A 377 1.23 11.35 -18.74
C ALA A 377 2.12 12.57 -19.02
N GLN A 378 1.56 13.59 -19.66
CA GLN A 378 2.24 14.87 -19.86
C GLN A 378 1.90 15.80 -18.70
N ALA A 379 2.92 16.44 -18.11
CA ALA A 379 2.71 17.40 -17.03
C ALA A 379 1.78 18.54 -17.49
N GLY A 380 0.67 18.73 -16.78
CA GLY A 380 -0.33 19.77 -17.10
C GLY A 380 -1.26 19.45 -18.28
N ALA A 381 -1.19 18.24 -18.85
CA ALA A 381 -2.13 17.75 -19.84
C ALA A 381 -3.01 16.65 -19.25
N VAL A 382 -4.24 16.55 -19.75
CA VAL A 382 -5.17 15.50 -19.38
C VAL A 382 -4.93 14.23 -20.21
N ALA A 383 -4.34 14.38 -21.41
CA ALA A 383 -4.11 13.29 -22.34
C ALA A 383 -3.01 12.33 -21.84
N LEU A 384 -3.25 11.04 -22.02
CA LEU A 384 -2.31 9.96 -21.79
C LEU A 384 -1.88 9.37 -23.12
N THR A 385 -0.59 9.21 -23.34
CA THR A 385 -0.07 8.52 -24.52
C THR A 385 0.27 7.07 -24.16
N VAL A 386 -0.31 6.12 -24.88
CA VAL A 386 -0.01 4.69 -24.78
C VAL A 386 0.97 4.32 -25.87
N THR A 387 2.12 3.78 -25.49
CA THR A 387 3.14 3.30 -26.42
C THR A 387 3.26 1.78 -26.27
N PRO A 388 2.78 0.98 -27.25
CA PRO A 388 2.92 -0.47 -27.22
C PRO A 388 4.40 -0.91 -27.27
N SER A 389 4.75 -1.94 -26.51
CA SER A 389 6.14 -2.44 -26.45
C SER A 389 6.54 -3.27 -27.68
N ASP A 390 5.58 -3.70 -28.49
CA ASP A 390 5.80 -4.46 -29.73
C ASP A 390 6.19 -3.58 -30.92
N GLY A 391 6.27 -2.26 -30.71
CA GLY A 391 6.59 -1.29 -31.76
C GLY A 391 5.40 -0.84 -32.61
N SER A 392 4.18 -1.21 -32.27
CA SER A 392 2.97 -0.68 -32.88
C SER A 392 2.87 0.84 -32.65
N PRO A 393 2.16 1.60 -33.51
CA PRO A 393 2.01 3.03 -33.33
C PRO A 393 1.42 3.41 -31.98
N ALA A 394 1.99 4.44 -31.34
CA ALA A 394 1.43 5.01 -30.13
C ALA A 394 0.07 5.68 -30.42
N PHE A 395 -0.78 5.71 -29.42
CA PHE A 395 -2.10 6.36 -29.48
C PHE A 395 -2.41 7.09 -28.18
N ASP A 396 -3.31 8.07 -28.25
CA ASP A 396 -3.67 8.89 -27.10
C ASP A 396 -5.02 8.44 -26.51
N LEU A 397 -5.11 8.51 -25.19
CA LEU A 397 -6.33 8.37 -24.40
C LEU A 397 -6.64 9.71 -23.75
N ASP A 398 -7.89 10.13 -23.78
CA ASP A 398 -8.34 11.36 -23.15
C ASP A 398 -9.22 11.07 -21.94
N PRO A 399 -8.67 11.12 -20.71
CA PRO A 399 -9.47 10.95 -19.51
C PRO A 399 -10.60 11.97 -19.35
N ALA A 400 -10.50 13.16 -19.97
CA ALA A 400 -11.56 14.16 -19.93
C ALA A 400 -12.79 13.78 -20.77
N ASN A 401 -12.67 12.78 -21.65
CA ASN A 401 -13.79 12.21 -22.39
C ASN A 401 -14.65 11.27 -21.52
N ASN A 402 -14.75 11.60 -20.24
CA ASN A 402 -15.54 10.89 -19.24
C ASN A 402 -16.26 11.93 -18.36
N ASP A 403 -17.57 11.80 -18.23
CA ASP A 403 -18.43 12.73 -17.47
C ASP A 403 -18.11 12.81 -15.96
N GLN A 404 -17.26 11.93 -15.46
CA GLN A 404 -16.92 11.83 -14.02
C GLN A 404 -15.53 12.36 -13.66
N TYR A 405 -14.72 12.75 -14.65
CA TYR A 405 -13.36 13.22 -14.41
C TYR A 405 -13.28 14.75 -14.42
N HIS A 406 -12.75 15.33 -13.35
CA HIS A 406 -12.65 16.77 -13.17
C HIS A 406 -11.27 17.31 -12.82
N SER A 407 -10.21 16.46 -12.84
CA SER A 407 -8.88 16.87 -12.45
C SER A 407 -8.00 17.26 -13.64
N SER A 408 -7.14 18.25 -13.42
CA SER A 408 -6.14 18.70 -14.39
C SER A 408 -4.82 17.92 -14.33
N ASN A 409 -4.67 16.99 -13.36
CA ASN A 409 -3.44 16.24 -13.15
C ASN A 409 -3.77 14.75 -13.03
N PHE A 410 -3.48 14.02 -14.09
CA PHE A 410 -3.65 12.57 -14.12
C PHE A 410 -2.27 11.89 -14.01
N TRP A 411 -2.05 11.16 -12.91
CA TRP A 411 -0.77 10.50 -12.65
C TRP A 411 -1.01 9.00 -12.57
N PRO A 412 -0.72 8.24 -13.64
CA PRO A 412 -0.98 6.81 -13.65
C PRO A 412 -0.09 6.09 -12.64
N GLU A 413 -0.67 5.39 -11.69
CA GLU A 413 0.04 4.56 -10.71
C GLU A 413 -0.04 3.08 -11.05
N GLU A 414 -1.19 2.61 -11.51
CA GLU A 414 -1.36 1.27 -12.02
C GLU A 414 -1.94 1.30 -13.41
N VAL A 415 -1.34 0.53 -14.30
CA VAL A 415 -1.79 0.37 -15.69
C VAL A 415 -1.86 -1.11 -16.00
N ARG A 416 -2.95 -1.52 -16.67
CA ARG A 416 -3.11 -2.86 -17.23
C ARG A 416 -3.67 -2.76 -18.63
N ALA A 417 -3.40 -3.76 -19.45
CA ALA A 417 -3.96 -3.80 -20.79
C ALA A 417 -4.52 -5.20 -21.10
N SER A 418 -5.50 -5.25 -21.98
CA SER A 418 -5.88 -6.50 -22.62
C SER A 418 -4.77 -6.99 -23.55
N ALA A 419 -4.69 -8.29 -23.75
CA ALA A 419 -3.63 -8.87 -24.60
C ALA A 419 -3.62 -8.36 -26.04
N ASP A 420 -4.78 -7.94 -26.55
CA ASP A 420 -4.97 -7.35 -27.88
C ASP A 420 -4.91 -5.82 -27.88
N MET A 421 -4.60 -5.21 -26.72
CA MET A 421 -4.54 -3.75 -26.54
C MET A 421 -5.86 -3.01 -26.84
N SER A 422 -6.98 -3.72 -26.92
CA SER A 422 -8.30 -3.09 -27.16
C SER A 422 -8.83 -2.34 -25.94
N VAL A 423 -8.35 -2.69 -24.74
CA VAL A 423 -8.70 -2.03 -23.47
C VAL A 423 -7.44 -1.72 -22.67
N VAL A 424 -7.37 -0.50 -22.12
CA VAL A 424 -6.34 -0.08 -21.17
C VAL A 424 -7.02 0.39 -19.89
N TYR A 425 -6.65 -0.23 -18.77
CA TYR A 425 -7.00 0.22 -17.43
C TYR A 425 -5.93 1.16 -16.91
N VAL A 426 -6.36 2.27 -16.33
CA VAL A 426 -5.46 3.23 -15.67
C VAL A 426 -6.05 3.63 -14.33
N GLU A 427 -5.26 3.46 -13.28
CA GLU A 427 -5.49 4.03 -11.97
C GLU A 427 -4.57 5.24 -11.77
N SER A 428 -5.16 6.36 -11.37
CA SER A 428 -4.44 7.59 -11.07
C SER A 428 -4.68 7.97 -9.62
N VAL A 429 -3.62 8.34 -8.93
CA VAL A 429 -3.73 8.91 -7.59
C VAL A 429 -3.58 10.42 -7.67
N GLU A 430 -4.61 11.10 -7.22
CA GLU A 430 -4.56 12.52 -6.92
C GLU A 430 -4.17 12.73 -5.46
N ALA A 431 -3.32 13.70 -5.17
CA ALA A 431 -3.01 14.07 -3.81
C ALA A 431 -4.31 14.41 -3.05
N ASN A 432 -4.69 13.56 -2.09
CA ASN A 432 -5.85 13.66 -1.19
C ASN A 432 -7.23 13.22 -1.73
N THR A 433 -7.32 12.53 -2.85
CA THR A 433 -8.58 11.94 -3.33
C THR A 433 -8.48 10.42 -3.48
N THR A 434 -9.63 9.74 -3.44
CA THR A 434 -9.74 8.34 -3.88
C THR A 434 -9.34 8.25 -5.35
N GLY A 435 -8.58 7.22 -5.70
CA GLY A 435 -8.00 7.07 -7.03
C GLY A 435 -9.04 7.12 -8.14
N ASN A 436 -8.75 7.87 -9.19
CA ASN A 436 -9.54 7.80 -10.41
C ASN A 436 -9.15 6.54 -11.18
N ARG A 437 -10.13 5.70 -11.52
CA ARG A 437 -9.93 4.41 -12.17
C ARG A 437 -10.81 4.32 -13.41
N PHE A 438 -10.19 4.07 -14.55
CA PHE A 438 -10.90 4.00 -15.83
C PHE A 438 -10.43 2.81 -16.65
N PHE A 439 -11.39 2.20 -17.35
CA PHE A 439 -11.13 1.34 -18.49
C PHE A 439 -11.35 2.15 -19.77
N PHE A 440 -10.34 2.28 -20.57
CA PHE A 440 -10.42 2.96 -21.86
C PHE A 440 -10.61 1.93 -22.98
N ASP A 441 -11.69 2.05 -23.74
CA ASP A 441 -11.81 1.43 -25.03
C ASP A 441 -10.89 2.16 -26.01
N THR A 442 -9.86 1.52 -26.50
CA THR A 442 -8.85 2.15 -27.36
C THR A 442 -9.36 2.50 -28.76
N ALA A 443 -10.42 1.84 -29.22
CA ALA A 443 -11.02 2.13 -30.52
C ALA A 443 -11.83 3.44 -30.52
N SER A 444 -12.55 3.71 -29.44
CA SER A 444 -13.36 4.92 -29.29
C SER A 444 -12.66 6.02 -28.49
N GLY A 445 -11.62 5.69 -27.74
CA GLY A 445 -10.97 6.57 -26.77
C GLY A 445 -11.83 6.86 -25.53
N GLN A 446 -12.99 6.19 -25.37
CA GLN A 446 -13.91 6.45 -24.26
C GLN A 446 -13.43 5.74 -23.00
N GLY A 447 -13.41 6.48 -21.87
CA GLY A 447 -13.14 5.95 -20.54
C GLY A 447 -14.43 5.53 -19.83
N HIS A 448 -14.39 4.40 -19.15
CA HIS A 448 -15.48 3.83 -18.37
C HIS A 448 -15.08 3.64 -16.90
N GLY A 449 -15.94 4.06 -16.00
CA GLY A 449 -15.79 3.89 -14.56
C GLY A 449 -17.14 3.91 -13.87
N SER A 450 -17.16 3.80 -12.57
CA SER A 450 -18.35 4.03 -11.75
C SER A 450 -17.93 4.64 -10.42
N ALA A 451 -18.81 5.37 -9.76
CA ALA A 451 -18.51 6.00 -8.47
C ALA A 451 -18.05 4.95 -7.44
N GLU A 452 -18.71 3.80 -7.37
CA GLU A 452 -18.35 2.73 -6.46
C GLU A 452 -16.97 2.11 -6.78
N PHE A 453 -16.63 2.02 -8.07
CA PHE A 453 -15.33 1.53 -8.52
C PHE A 453 -14.20 2.52 -8.16
N HIS A 454 -14.46 3.83 -8.25
CA HIS A 454 -13.52 4.85 -7.81
C HIS A 454 -13.32 4.85 -6.29
N ASP A 455 -14.37 4.60 -5.52
CA ASP A 455 -14.32 4.59 -4.06
C ASP A 455 -13.69 3.32 -3.47
N ALA A 456 -13.55 2.27 -4.25
CA ALA A 456 -12.94 1.01 -3.81
C ALA A 456 -11.45 1.22 -3.50
N LYS A 457 -10.97 0.68 -2.39
CA LYS A 457 -9.56 0.69 -1.98
C LYS A 457 -8.95 -0.69 -2.17
N ASP A 458 -7.63 -0.73 -2.23
CA ASP A 458 -6.86 -1.99 -2.29
C ASP A 458 -7.40 -2.94 -3.39
N LEU A 459 -7.58 -2.38 -4.61
CA LEU A 459 -8.10 -3.14 -5.73
C LEU A 459 -7.14 -4.28 -6.09
N SER A 460 -7.67 -5.49 -6.18
CA SER A 460 -6.96 -6.68 -6.62
C SER A 460 -7.68 -7.34 -7.80
N TRP A 461 -6.91 -7.91 -8.71
CA TRP A 461 -7.41 -8.60 -9.90
C TRP A 461 -7.51 -10.10 -9.61
N ALA A 462 -8.73 -10.57 -9.37
CA ALA A 462 -8.98 -11.98 -9.14
C ALA A 462 -8.88 -12.77 -10.45
N PHE A 463 -9.54 -12.25 -11.50
CA PHE A 463 -9.54 -12.84 -12.84
C PHE A 463 -9.40 -11.73 -13.89
N ASP A 464 -9.19 -12.08 -15.13
CA ASP A 464 -9.07 -11.12 -16.23
C ASP A 464 -10.29 -10.20 -16.34
N ASP A 465 -11.45 -10.66 -15.90
CA ASP A 465 -12.75 -9.98 -15.92
C ASP A 465 -13.42 -9.83 -14.54
N LEU A 466 -12.65 -9.96 -13.47
CA LEU A 466 -13.12 -9.75 -12.10
C LEU A 466 -12.09 -8.99 -11.26
N ALA A 467 -12.42 -7.75 -10.88
CA ALA A 467 -11.67 -6.96 -9.94
C ALA A 467 -12.37 -6.91 -8.59
N ILE A 468 -11.62 -6.97 -7.49
CA ILE A 468 -12.13 -6.97 -6.12
C ILE A 468 -11.51 -5.82 -5.35
N GLY A 469 -12.33 -5.01 -4.69
CA GLY A 469 -11.88 -3.91 -3.86
C GLY A 469 -12.61 -3.87 -2.52
N VAL A 470 -12.09 -3.06 -1.60
CA VAL A 470 -12.66 -2.82 -0.28
C VAL A 470 -13.30 -1.44 -0.25
N THR A 471 -14.58 -1.38 0.08
CA THR A 471 -15.33 -0.13 0.28
C THR A 471 -15.65 0.06 1.76
N ILE A 472 -16.26 1.18 2.11
CA ILE A 472 -16.70 1.43 3.48
C ILE A 472 -17.73 0.39 3.98
N ASP A 473 -18.49 -0.21 3.06
CA ASP A 473 -19.58 -1.13 3.37
C ASP A 473 -19.19 -2.61 3.24
N GLY A 474 -17.98 -2.92 2.77
CA GLY A 474 -17.55 -4.29 2.61
C GLY A 474 -16.59 -4.54 1.45
N ILE A 475 -16.51 -5.80 1.02
CA ILE A 475 -15.81 -6.20 -0.21
C ILE A 475 -16.80 -6.06 -1.37
N VAL A 476 -16.32 -5.49 -2.45
CA VAL A 476 -17.08 -5.32 -3.70
C VAL A 476 -16.31 -5.94 -4.84
N ALA A 477 -16.99 -6.72 -5.65
CA ALA A 477 -16.45 -7.22 -6.89
C ALA A 477 -17.06 -6.49 -8.08
N PHE A 478 -16.22 -6.21 -9.06
CA PHE A 478 -16.58 -5.53 -10.29
C PHE A 478 -16.34 -6.46 -11.48
N THR A 479 -17.20 -6.38 -12.47
CA THR A 479 -17.14 -7.15 -13.71
C THR A 479 -17.45 -6.23 -14.90
N PRO A 480 -17.04 -6.59 -16.13
CA PRO A 480 -17.51 -5.91 -17.32
C PRO A 480 -19.03 -5.91 -17.41
N LYS A 481 -19.63 -4.81 -17.90
CA LYS A 481 -21.06 -4.78 -18.21
C LYS A 481 -21.41 -5.84 -19.25
N ALA A 482 -22.53 -6.51 -19.05
CA ALA A 482 -23.07 -7.38 -20.08
C ALA A 482 -23.37 -6.56 -21.34
N SER A 483 -22.80 -6.97 -22.50
CA SER A 483 -23.01 -6.35 -23.81
C SER A 483 -24.40 -6.69 -24.38
#